data_8d04566787a99214a7483d53d2b5519f
#
_entry.id   8d04566787a99214a7483d53d2b5519f
#
_cell.length_a   1.000
_cell.length_b   1.000
_cell.length_c   1.000
_cell.angle_alpha   90.00
_cell.angle_beta   90.00
_cell.angle_gamma   90.00
#
_symmetry.space_group_name_H-M   'P 1'
#
loop_
_entity.id
_entity.type
_entity.pdbx_description
1 polymer ?
#
loop_
_entity_poly.entity_id
_entity_poly.type
_entity_poly.pdbx_seq_one_letter_code
_entity_poly.pdbx_strand_id
1 'polypeptide(L)'
;MISKDKITEIFCIADDFCKELEKEFAKKVLPDSDNAPKRHRKRMMSDAEVITILICFHFNSYRNFKHYYLYCVRTVWKDLFPKTFSYNRFIEIMPRCFVAMTMFLKLAVFGKCTGISFVDSTCIPVIHNKHFYSMKVHIKSV
;
A
#
# COMPACT_ATOMS: atom_id res chain seq x y z
N MET A 1 -6.35 -16.31 4.40
CA MET A 1 -5.04 -15.96 3.78
C MET A 1 -5.20 -15.99 2.28
N ILE A 2 -4.75 -14.98 1.56
CA ILE A 2 -4.84 -14.91 0.09
C ILE A 2 -4.00 -16.02 -0.58
N SER A 3 -4.48 -16.59 -1.70
CA SER A 3 -3.74 -17.61 -2.45
C SER A 3 -2.54 -17.01 -3.20
N LYS A 4 -1.52 -17.84 -3.48
CA LYS A 4 -0.33 -17.41 -4.26
C LYS A 4 -0.72 -16.96 -5.67
N ASP A 5 -1.67 -17.64 -6.30
CA ASP A 5 -2.15 -17.31 -7.65
C ASP A 5 -2.77 -15.91 -7.68
N LYS A 6 -3.56 -15.57 -6.66
CA LYS A 6 -4.17 -14.25 -6.55
C LYS A 6 -3.13 -13.13 -6.31
N ILE A 7 -2.07 -13.43 -5.56
CA ILE A 7 -0.95 -12.49 -5.38
C ILE A 7 -0.25 -12.24 -6.72
N THR A 8 -0.01 -13.30 -7.49
CA THR A 8 0.63 -13.21 -8.81
C THR A 8 -0.25 -12.42 -9.79
N GLU A 9 -1.55 -12.63 -9.78
CA GLU A 9 -2.51 -11.87 -10.59
C GLU A 9 -2.46 -10.37 -10.27
N ILE A 10 -2.50 -10.02 -8.98
CA ILE A 10 -2.39 -8.62 -8.51
C ILE A 10 -1.04 -8.02 -8.94
N PHE A 11 0.03 -8.80 -8.82
CA PHE A 11 1.35 -8.35 -9.24
C PHE A 11 1.42 -8.06 -10.73
N CYS A 12 0.90 -8.95 -11.59
CA CYS A 12 0.89 -8.73 -13.03
C CYS A 12 0.14 -7.44 -13.41
N ILE A 13 -1.03 -7.22 -12.83
CA ILE A 13 -1.82 -6.00 -13.08
C ILE A 13 -1.06 -4.75 -12.62
N ALA A 14 -0.42 -4.79 -11.45
CA ALA A 14 0.36 -3.69 -10.93
C ALA A 14 1.63 -3.42 -11.75
N ASP A 15 2.29 -4.46 -12.24
CA ASP A 15 3.52 -4.37 -13.04
C ASP A 15 3.24 -3.77 -14.43
N ASP A 16 2.18 -4.23 -15.09
CA ASP A 16 1.76 -3.69 -16.38
C ASP A 16 1.40 -2.21 -16.25
N PHE A 17 0.65 -1.85 -15.21
CA PHE A 17 0.33 -0.46 -14.92
C PHE A 17 1.58 0.39 -14.65
N CYS A 18 2.52 -0.08 -13.83
CA CYS A 18 3.75 0.66 -13.53
C CYS A 18 4.59 0.88 -14.80
N LYS A 19 4.66 -0.10 -15.69
CA LYS A 19 5.37 0.01 -16.98
C LYS A 19 4.72 1.04 -17.91
N GLU A 20 3.39 1.08 -17.97
CA GLU A 20 2.67 2.10 -18.75
C GLU A 20 2.87 3.50 -18.16
N LEU A 21 2.80 3.62 -16.86
CA LEU A 21 3.02 4.86 -16.14
C LEU A 21 4.43 5.41 -16.38
N GLU A 22 5.45 4.56 -16.32
CA GLU A 22 6.84 4.94 -16.61
C GLU A 22 7.00 5.45 -18.04
N LYS A 23 6.36 4.81 -19.02
CA LYS A 23 6.38 5.25 -20.44
C LYS A 23 5.73 6.62 -20.60
N GLU A 24 4.60 6.86 -19.91
CA GLU A 24 3.91 8.16 -19.99
C GLU A 24 4.72 9.29 -19.32
N PHE A 25 5.37 8.99 -18.19
CA PHE A 25 6.28 9.95 -17.56
C PHE A 25 7.50 10.24 -18.43
N ALA A 26 8.09 9.22 -19.05
CA ALA A 26 9.24 9.40 -19.94
C ALA A 26 8.92 10.29 -21.15
N LYS A 27 7.67 10.25 -21.67
CA LYS A 27 7.23 11.14 -22.77
C LYS A 27 7.07 12.60 -22.32
N LYS A 28 6.74 12.84 -21.04
CA LYS A 28 6.44 14.18 -20.50
C LYS A 28 7.65 14.87 -19.87
N VAL A 29 8.71 14.13 -19.58
CA VAL A 29 9.97 14.70 -19.07
C VAL A 29 10.69 15.35 -20.25
N LEU A 30 10.75 16.69 -20.25
CA LEU A 30 11.62 17.46 -21.13
C LEU A 30 13.07 16.99 -20.92
N PRO A 31 13.89 16.89 -21.99
CA PRO A 31 15.29 16.54 -21.82
C PRO A 31 15.97 17.59 -20.94
N ASP A 32 16.28 17.19 -19.70
CA ASP A 32 17.06 17.99 -18.76
C ASP A 32 18.41 18.31 -19.43
N SER A 33 18.70 19.59 -19.57
CA SER A 33 19.95 20.09 -20.15
C SER A 33 21.20 19.80 -19.29
N ASP A 34 21.03 19.21 -18.13
CA ASP A 34 22.13 18.78 -17.28
C ASP A 34 22.61 17.38 -17.68
N ASN A 35 23.71 17.36 -18.45
CA ASN A 35 24.46 16.17 -18.85
C ASN A 35 25.15 15.42 -17.68
N ALA A 36 24.68 15.56 -16.46
CA ALA A 36 25.19 14.80 -15.34
C ALA A 36 24.70 13.35 -15.40
N PRO A 37 25.60 12.34 -15.45
CA PRO A 37 25.21 10.95 -15.52
C PRO A 37 24.43 10.57 -14.26
N LYS A 38 23.11 10.47 -14.39
CA LYS A 38 22.24 10.02 -13.28
C LYS A 38 22.58 8.56 -12.97
N ARG A 39 23.20 8.31 -11.82
CA ARG A 39 23.60 6.98 -11.36
C ARG A 39 22.36 6.13 -11.08
N HIS A 40 21.89 5.37 -12.08
CA HIS A 40 20.76 4.43 -11.93
C HIS A 40 21.21 3.18 -11.16
N ARG A 41 21.12 3.23 -9.83
CA ARG A 41 21.29 2.03 -9.02
C ARG A 41 20.03 1.18 -9.16
N LYS A 42 20.18 -0.07 -9.66
CA LYS A 42 19.06 -1.02 -9.74
C LYS A 42 18.36 -1.16 -8.38
N ARG A 43 17.06 -0.92 -8.37
CA ARG A 43 16.27 -1.01 -7.14
C ARG A 43 16.17 -2.47 -6.70
N MET A 44 16.18 -2.71 -5.38
CA MET A 44 16.07 -4.06 -4.82
C MET A 44 14.64 -4.60 -4.98
N MET A 45 13.63 -3.74 -4.85
CA MET A 45 12.22 -4.04 -5.09
C MET A 45 11.65 -3.06 -6.09
N SER A 46 10.79 -3.55 -6.98
CA SER A 46 10.02 -2.73 -7.92
C SER A 46 8.87 -2.01 -7.22
N ASP A 47 8.39 -0.92 -7.84
CA ASP A 47 7.23 -0.21 -7.32
C ASP A 47 5.96 -1.10 -7.40
N ALA A 48 5.88 -1.98 -8.40
CA ALA A 48 4.82 -2.99 -8.52
C ALA A 48 4.82 -4.00 -7.34
N GLU A 49 6.00 -4.47 -6.91
CA GLU A 49 6.10 -5.35 -5.72
C GLU A 49 5.63 -4.64 -4.46
N VAL A 50 5.99 -3.38 -4.28
CA VAL A 50 5.55 -2.57 -3.12
C VAL A 50 4.03 -2.40 -3.13
N ILE A 51 3.45 -2.02 -4.28
CA ILE A 51 2.00 -1.86 -4.46
C ILE A 51 1.27 -3.18 -4.18
N THR A 52 1.77 -4.30 -4.71
CA THR A 52 1.20 -5.63 -4.48
C THR A 52 1.17 -5.99 -3.00
N ILE A 53 2.26 -5.75 -2.27
CA ILE A 53 2.32 -6.01 -0.82
C ILE A 53 1.29 -5.17 -0.07
N LEU A 54 1.13 -3.91 -0.43
CA LEU A 54 0.16 -3.01 0.20
C LEU A 54 -1.28 -3.45 -0.07
N ILE A 55 -1.60 -3.81 -1.31
CA ILE A 55 -2.94 -4.31 -1.67
C ILE A 55 -3.22 -5.63 -0.93
N CYS A 56 -2.29 -6.57 -0.94
CA CYS A 56 -2.45 -7.86 -0.27
C CYS A 56 -2.62 -7.75 1.24
N PHE A 57 -2.13 -6.69 1.88
CA PHE A 57 -2.40 -6.44 3.30
C PHE A 57 -3.91 -6.31 3.58
N HIS A 58 -4.65 -5.61 2.73
CA HIS A 58 -6.08 -5.40 2.90
C HIS A 58 -6.92 -6.66 2.63
N PHE A 59 -6.42 -7.60 1.85
CA PHE A 59 -7.07 -8.90 1.64
C PHE A 59 -6.81 -9.91 2.75
N ASN A 60 -5.86 -9.62 3.62
CA ASN A 60 -5.54 -10.48 4.75
C ASN A 60 -6.11 -9.91 6.05
N SER A 61 -6.47 -10.79 6.98
CA SER A 61 -7.07 -10.43 8.28
C SER A 61 -6.05 -9.93 9.32
N TYR A 62 -4.90 -9.39 8.89
CA TYR A 62 -3.90 -8.88 9.80
C TYR A 62 -4.24 -7.48 10.30
N ARG A 63 -4.25 -7.33 11.61
CA ARG A 63 -4.54 -6.06 12.27
C ARG A 63 -3.35 -5.09 12.25
N ASN A 64 -2.12 -5.62 12.17
CA ASN A 64 -0.89 -4.86 12.25
C ASN A 64 -0.02 -5.11 11.02
N PHE A 65 0.30 -4.04 10.29
CA PHE A 65 1.12 -4.12 9.08
C PHE A 65 2.53 -4.68 9.34
N LYS A 66 3.17 -4.34 10.47
CA LYS A 66 4.48 -4.86 10.83
C LYS A 66 4.47 -6.38 10.97
N HIS A 67 3.47 -6.93 11.66
CA HIS A 67 3.33 -8.38 11.83
C HIS A 67 3.06 -9.08 10.48
N TYR A 68 2.15 -8.51 9.67
CA TYR A 68 1.91 -9.00 8.31
C TYR A 68 3.19 -9.02 7.46
N TYR A 69 3.93 -7.90 7.42
CA TYR A 69 5.14 -7.80 6.62
C TYR A 69 6.22 -8.80 7.05
N LEU A 70 6.49 -8.89 8.34
CA LEU A 70 7.53 -9.78 8.87
C LEU A 70 7.15 -11.26 8.71
N TYR A 71 5.90 -11.62 8.93
CA TYR A 71 5.45 -13.01 8.85
C TYR A 71 5.09 -13.41 7.41
N CYS A 72 4.14 -12.73 6.76
CA CYS A 72 3.71 -13.12 5.43
C CYS A 72 4.75 -12.83 4.37
N VAL A 73 5.19 -11.59 4.23
CA VAL A 73 6.03 -11.18 3.10
C VAL A 73 7.44 -11.77 3.21
N ARG A 74 8.05 -11.71 4.39
CA ARG A 74 9.43 -12.17 4.57
C ARG A 74 9.59 -13.68 4.82
N THR A 75 8.54 -14.34 5.31
CA THR A 75 8.63 -15.78 5.65
C THR A 75 7.79 -16.63 4.71
N VAL A 76 6.47 -16.39 4.65
CA VAL A 76 5.55 -17.25 3.89
C VAL A 76 5.68 -17.04 2.38
N TRP A 77 5.86 -15.78 1.94
CA TRP A 77 5.94 -15.40 0.53
C TRP A 77 7.36 -15.12 0.06
N LYS A 78 8.35 -15.69 0.73
CA LYS A 78 9.75 -15.54 0.36
C LYS A 78 10.05 -15.98 -1.07
N ASP A 79 9.30 -16.96 -1.57
CA ASP A 79 9.43 -17.46 -2.94
C ASP A 79 8.97 -16.42 -3.96
N LEU A 80 7.89 -15.68 -3.64
CA LEU A 80 7.34 -14.64 -4.50
C LEU A 80 8.13 -13.33 -4.40
N PHE A 81 8.65 -13.03 -3.20
CA PHE A 81 9.43 -11.81 -2.92
C PHE A 81 10.82 -12.19 -2.38
N PRO A 82 11.74 -12.67 -3.25
CA PRO A 82 13.06 -13.17 -2.80
C PRO A 82 13.96 -12.07 -2.24
N LYS A 83 13.75 -10.81 -2.67
CA LYS A 83 14.54 -9.65 -2.27
C LYS A 83 13.67 -8.63 -1.55
N THR A 84 13.51 -8.78 -0.25
CA THR A 84 12.72 -7.85 0.57
C THR A 84 13.60 -6.94 1.41
N PHE A 85 13.15 -5.71 1.60
CA PHE A 85 13.78 -4.77 2.53
C PHE A 85 13.53 -5.16 3.99
N SER A 86 14.31 -4.57 4.91
CA SER A 86 13.90 -4.54 6.33
C SER A 86 12.60 -3.75 6.48
N TYR A 87 11.84 -4.01 7.53
CA TYR A 87 10.56 -3.33 7.75
C TYR A 87 10.70 -1.80 7.76
N ASN A 88 11.68 -1.28 8.48
CA ASN A 88 11.90 0.17 8.56
C ASN A 88 12.20 0.77 7.18
N ARG A 89 13.06 0.09 6.40
CA ARG A 89 13.39 0.53 5.05
C ARG A 89 12.19 0.45 4.10
N PHE A 90 11.33 -0.54 4.27
CA PHE A 90 10.08 -0.63 3.49
C PHE A 90 9.16 0.56 3.76
N ILE A 91 8.99 0.94 5.04
CA ILE A 91 8.19 2.11 5.42
C ILE A 91 8.76 3.41 4.83
N GLU A 92 10.08 3.58 4.79
CA GLU A 92 10.73 4.76 4.18
C GLU A 92 10.50 4.85 2.66
N ILE A 93 10.34 3.70 1.99
CA ILE A 93 10.12 3.65 0.53
C ILE A 93 8.64 3.83 0.16
N MET A 94 7.74 3.43 1.04
CA MET A 94 6.29 3.45 0.82
C MET A 94 5.75 4.81 0.30
N PRO A 95 6.14 5.98 0.84
CA PRO A 95 5.67 7.28 0.34
C PRO A 95 6.01 7.54 -1.12
N ARG A 96 7.10 6.98 -1.63
CA ARG A 96 7.51 7.15 -3.03
C ARG A 96 6.50 6.50 -3.99
N CYS A 97 5.91 5.37 -3.60
CA CYS A 97 4.94 4.66 -4.42
C CYS A 97 3.52 5.25 -4.30
N PHE A 98 3.33 6.27 -3.47
CA PHE A 98 2.01 6.84 -3.20
C PHE A 98 1.34 7.42 -4.46
N VAL A 99 2.08 8.14 -5.28
CA VAL A 99 1.55 8.73 -6.53
C VAL A 99 1.14 7.62 -7.51
N ALA A 100 2.02 6.63 -7.71
CA ALA A 100 1.72 5.49 -8.58
C ALA A 100 0.52 4.70 -8.06
N MET A 101 0.42 4.46 -6.76
CA MET A 101 -0.70 3.76 -6.14
C MET A 101 -2.02 4.54 -6.25
N THR A 102 -1.98 5.85 -6.08
CA THR A 102 -3.18 6.70 -6.24
C THR A 102 -3.68 6.68 -7.69
N MET A 103 -2.77 6.75 -8.66
CA MET A 103 -3.12 6.65 -10.08
C MET A 103 -3.64 5.25 -10.43
N PHE A 104 -3.03 4.20 -9.88
CA PHE A 104 -3.50 2.83 -10.05
C PHE A 104 -4.93 2.66 -9.55
N LEU A 105 -5.23 3.14 -8.36
CA LEU A 105 -6.58 3.09 -7.80
C LEU A 105 -7.58 3.84 -8.68
N LYS A 106 -7.24 5.05 -9.15
CA LYS A 106 -8.12 5.85 -10.01
C LYS A 106 -8.39 5.22 -11.38
N LEU A 107 -7.37 4.66 -12.01
CA LEU A 107 -7.46 4.18 -13.39
C LEU A 107 -7.87 2.71 -13.48
N ALA A 108 -7.36 1.87 -12.59
CA ALA A 108 -7.57 0.43 -12.64
C ALA A 108 -8.76 -0.03 -11.77
N VAL A 109 -9.05 0.65 -10.66
CA VAL A 109 -10.02 0.17 -9.67
C VAL A 109 -11.31 0.97 -9.68
N PHE A 110 -11.26 2.29 -9.78
CA PHE A 110 -12.47 3.13 -9.66
C PHE A 110 -13.34 3.20 -10.91
N GLY A 111 -12.98 2.61 -12.03
CA GLY A 111 -13.82 2.58 -13.22
C GLY A 111 -14.40 3.97 -13.62
N LYS A 112 -15.40 3.98 -14.51
CA LYS A 112 -16.14 5.19 -14.87
C LYS A 112 -17.08 5.55 -13.71
N CYS A 113 -16.93 6.77 -13.17
CA CYS A 113 -17.82 7.29 -12.14
C CYS A 113 -19.27 7.35 -12.66
N THR A 114 -20.15 6.58 -12.08
CA THR A 114 -21.60 6.59 -12.40
C THR A 114 -22.34 7.72 -11.69
N GLY A 115 -21.64 8.54 -10.89
CA GLY A 115 -22.23 9.62 -10.09
C GLY A 115 -22.94 9.15 -8.81
N ILE A 116 -23.02 7.84 -8.57
CA ILE A 116 -23.61 7.25 -7.36
C ILE A 116 -22.51 6.61 -6.54
N SER A 117 -22.34 7.07 -5.29
CA SER A 117 -21.39 6.49 -4.34
C SER A 117 -22.15 5.89 -3.18
N PHE A 118 -21.88 4.63 -2.88
CA PHE A 118 -22.37 3.97 -1.66
C PHE A 118 -21.33 4.17 -0.56
N VAL A 119 -21.74 4.84 0.52
CA VAL A 119 -20.92 4.99 1.71
C VAL A 119 -21.53 4.12 2.80
N ASP A 120 -20.82 3.09 3.21
CA ASP A 120 -21.19 2.30 4.39
C ASP A 120 -20.58 2.96 5.62
N SER A 121 -21.44 3.44 6.51
CA SER A 121 -21.05 4.02 7.79
C SER A 121 -21.34 3.02 8.91
N THR A 122 -20.30 2.38 9.43
CA THR A 122 -20.40 1.58 10.64
C THR A 122 -20.17 2.46 11.85
N CYS A 123 -21.16 2.50 12.77
CA CYS A 123 -20.98 3.12 14.09
C CYS A 123 -19.98 2.27 14.90
N ILE A 124 -18.80 2.82 15.17
CA ILE A 124 -17.85 2.21 16.11
C ILE A 124 -18.20 2.73 17.50
N PRO A 125 -18.75 1.88 18.40
CA PRO A 125 -19.03 2.31 19.77
C PRO A 125 -17.69 2.56 20.49
N VAL A 126 -17.41 3.81 20.80
CA VAL A 126 -16.17 4.21 21.49
C VAL A 126 -16.18 3.72 22.94
N ILE A 127 -17.37 3.69 23.57
CA ILE A 127 -17.56 3.23 24.95
C ILE A 127 -18.87 2.44 25.03
N HIS A 128 -18.84 1.26 25.62
CA HIS A 128 -20.06 0.52 25.92
C HIS A 128 -20.76 1.17 27.11
N ASN A 129 -22.08 1.41 27.06
CA ASN A 129 -22.86 2.07 28.13
C ASN A 129 -22.65 1.48 29.54
N LYS A 130 -22.31 0.19 29.62
CA LYS A 130 -21.97 -0.46 30.90
C LYS A 130 -20.69 0.07 31.54
N HIS A 131 -19.77 0.62 30.76
CA HIS A 131 -18.48 1.12 31.26
C HIS A 131 -18.51 2.63 31.57
N PHE A 132 -19.55 3.34 31.15
CA PHE A 132 -19.69 4.77 31.42
C PHE A 132 -19.72 5.08 32.90
N TYR A 133 -20.39 4.24 33.71
CA TYR A 133 -20.49 4.41 35.17
C TYR A 133 -19.27 3.89 35.95
N SER A 134 -18.40 3.11 35.34
CA SER A 134 -17.18 2.59 35.98
C SER A 134 -15.98 3.52 35.80
N MET A 135 -16.00 4.42 34.82
CA MET A 135 -15.02 5.49 34.69
C MET A 135 -15.38 6.66 35.61
N LYS A 136 -15.03 6.55 36.87
CA LYS A 136 -14.98 7.70 37.78
C LYS A 136 -13.81 8.56 37.37
N VAL A 137 -14.06 9.54 36.53
CA VAL A 137 -13.12 10.63 36.31
C VAL A 137 -13.02 11.39 37.61
N HIS A 138 -11.89 11.32 38.28
CA HIS A 138 -11.59 12.21 39.41
C HIS A 138 -11.50 13.64 38.88
N ILE A 139 -12.63 14.34 38.87
CA ILE A 139 -12.64 15.79 38.76
C ILE A 139 -12.10 16.29 40.11
N LYS A 140 -10.82 16.67 40.12
CA LYS A 140 -10.29 17.48 41.22
C LYS A 140 -11.00 18.83 41.11
N SER A 141 -11.97 19.06 41.99
CA SER A 141 -12.48 20.40 42.27
C SER A 141 -11.34 21.22 42.87
N VAL A 142 -10.95 22.30 42.18
CA VAL A 142 -10.12 23.37 42.71
C VAL A 142 -10.99 24.23 43.61
#